data_228ab58407e7a119a7e0fa4ff930011a
#
_entry.id   228ab58407e7a119a7e0fa4ff930011a
#
_cell.length_a   1.000
_cell.length_b   1.000
_cell.length_c   1.000
_cell.angle_alpha   90.00
_cell.angle_beta   90.00
_cell.angle_gamma   90.00
#
_symmetry.space_group_name_H-M   'P 1'
#
loop_
_entity.id
_entity.type
_entity.pdbx_description
1 polymer ?
#
loop_
_entity_poly.entity_id
_entity_poly.type
_entity_poly.pdbx_seq_one_letter_code
_entity_poly.pdbx_strand_id
1 'polypeptide(L)'
;MIKNMELAQVRRGESFILDGVKFVKLDEDAHASFVLTADVFPKHIPFEHKDAERKDHDNFVGSYLQKHVDIWLHQGHPNISKAVVERPINLLSMCGETIYGTPCVFGRVLTLDEYRRYRKYIPLASDWYWLATSYSPYSSGDRGFAYYVSTDGSVNSSPVYCGYNCARPALYLESSILVSVEVETDDIEKMQDKVTALQRETLTACKNAELIAELFRRIPGVQED
;
A
#
# COMPACT_ATOMS: atom_id res chain seq x y z
N MET A 1 11.98 15.29 7.91
CA MET A 1 13.22 14.46 8.02
C MET A 1 12.98 13.13 7.35
N ILE A 2 13.97 12.53 6.66
CA ILE A 2 13.84 11.20 6.03
C ILE A 2 14.49 10.17 6.96
N LYS A 3 13.79 9.07 7.24
CA LYS A 3 14.29 7.94 8.02
C LYS A 3 14.19 6.67 7.16
N ASN A 4 15.24 5.86 7.16
CA ASN A 4 15.21 4.54 6.53
C ASN A 4 14.79 3.49 7.56
N MET A 5 13.89 2.60 7.15
CA MET A 5 13.41 1.47 7.97
C MET A 5 12.99 0.31 7.07
N GLU A 6 12.82 -0.87 7.63
CA GLU A 6 12.24 -1.99 6.90
C GLU A 6 10.76 -1.72 6.58
N LEU A 7 10.32 -2.16 5.42
CA LEU A 7 8.91 -2.00 4.99
C LEU A 7 7.94 -2.69 5.98
N ALA A 8 8.37 -3.76 6.66
CA ALA A 8 7.59 -4.38 7.73
C ALA A 8 7.22 -3.40 8.86
N GLN A 9 8.07 -2.40 9.14
CA GLN A 9 7.87 -1.42 10.21
C GLN A 9 6.95 -0.26 9.83
N VAL A 10 6.68 -0.07 8.53
CA VAL A 10 5.74 0.93 8.03
C VAL A 10 4.32 0.47 8.35
N ARG A 11 3.50 1.33 8.93
CA ARG A 11 2.11 0.98 9.29
C ARG A 11 1.19 1.05 8.07
N ARG A 12 0.05 0.35 8.14
CA ARG A 12 -1.01 0.46 7.13
C ARG A 12 -1.53 1.89 7.06
N GLY A 13 -1.62 2.43 5.85
CA GLY A 13 -2.00 3.81 5.57
C GLY A 13 -0.85 4.81 5.60
N GLU A 14 0.33 4.44 6.09
CA GLU A 14 1.52 5.28 6.03
C GLU A 14 2.17 5.22 4.64
N SER A 15 2.76 6.34 4.24
CA SER A 15 3.48 6.47 2.97
C SER A 15 4.97 6.27 3.16
N PHE A 16 5.61 5.72 2.13
CA PHE A 16 7.06 5.56 2.03
C PHE A 16 7.55 5.79 0.60
N ILE A 17 8.86 5.91 0.42
CA ILE A 17 9.50 6.11 -0.87
C ILE A 17 10.46 4.95 -1.15
N LEU A 18 10.38 4.40 -2.36
CA LEU A 18 11.30 3.40 -2.90
C LEU A 18 11.57 3.73 -4.37
N ASP A 19 12.84 3.78 -4.80
CA ASP A 19 13.26 4.18 -6.14
C ASP A 19 12.65 5.52 -6.62
N GLY A 20 12.45 6.48 -5.70
CA GLY A 20 11.84 7.77 -5.99
C GLY A 20 10.32 7.74 -6.18
N VAL A 21 9.69 6.56 -6.09
CA VAL A 21 8.24 6.40 -6.14
C VAL A 21 7.67 6.42 -4.74
N LYS A 22 6.65 7.24 -4.51
CA LYS A 22 5.90 7.27 -3.26
C LYS A 22 4.79 6.23 -3.30
N PHE A 23 4.75 5.38 -2.26
CA PHE A 23 3.75 4.35 -2.03
C PHE A 23 2.98 4.59 -0.75
N VAL A 24 1.84 3.93 -0.64
CA VAL A 24 1.09 3.75 0.61
C VAL A 24 1.01 2.25 0.92
N LYS A 25 1.26 1.87 2.17
CA LYS A 25 1.10 0.48 2.61
C LYS A 25 -0.38 0.18 2.91
N LEU A 26 -0.93 -0.84 2.26
CA LEU A 26 -2.33 -1.24 2.42
C LEU A 26 -2.50 -2.41 3.38
N ASP A 27 -1.65 -3.45 3.24
CA ASP A 27 -1.71 -4.68 4.02
C ASP A 27 -0.34 -5.36 4.09
N GLU A 28 -0.26 -6.48 4.79
CA GLU A 28 0.92 -7.33 4.85
C GLU A 28 0.55 -8.78 5.18
N ASP A 29 1.36 -9.71 4.69
CA ASP A 29 1.42 -11.09 5.13
C ASP A 29 2.77 -11.37 5.82
N ALA A 30 3.07 -12.63 6.11
CA ALA A 30 4.31 -13.01 6.82
C ALA A 30 5.61 -12.63 6.06
N HIS A 31 5.56 -12.40 4.75
CA HIS A 31 6.74 -12.23 3.91
C HIS A 31 6.69 -10.97 3.02
N ALA A 32 5.51 -10.49 2.71
CA ALA A 32 5.31 -9.41 1.75
C ALA A 32 4.31 -8.36 2.25
N SER A 33 4.56 -7.12 1.87
CA SER A 33 3.66 -5.98 2.11
C SER A 33 2.92 -5.62 0.82
N PHE A 34 1.60 -5.48 0.91
CA PHE A 34 0.76 -5.00 -0.18
C PHE A 34 0.77 -3.48 -0.21
N VAL A 35 1.21 -2.91 -1.31
CA VAL A 35 1.41 -1.48 -1.46
C VAL A 35 0.74 -0.95 -2.73
N LEU A 36 0.40 0.33 -2.72
CA LEU A 36 -0.19 1.06 -3.84
C LEU A 36 0.62 2.33 -4.08
N THR A 37 0.87 2.72 -5.33
CA THR A 37 1.45 4.04 -5.60
C THR A 37 0.56 5.14 -5.00
N ALA A 38 1.17 6.16 -4.38
CA ALA A 38 0.44 7.23 -3.70
C ALA A 38 -0.47 7.99 -4.67
N ASP A 39 -0.04 8.11 -5.93
CA ASP A 39 -0.81 8.72 -7.01
C ASP A 39 -0.76 7.86 -8.28
N VAL A 40 -1.49 8.27 -9.30
CA VAL A 40 -1.55 7.66 -10.63
C VAL A 40 -0.31 7.97 -11.47
N PHE A 41 -0.08 7.19 -12.50
CA PHE A 41 0.88 7.58 -13.54
C PHE A 41 0.34 8.77 -14.35
N PRO A 42 1.20 9.71 -14.73
CA PRO A 42 0.77 10.96 -15.38
C PRO A 42 0.40 10.77 -16.86
N LYS A 43 -0.06 9.57 -17.24
CA LYS A 43 -0.43 9.24 -18.62
C LYS A 43 -1.74 8.49 -18.65
N HIS A 44 -2.68 9.02 -19.41
CA HIS A 44 -3.93 8.32 -19.72
C HIS A 44 -3.64 7.16 -20.66
N ILE A 45 -4.20 6.00 -20.34
CA ILE A 45 -4.09 4.77 -21.13
C ILE A 45 -5.41 4.02 -21.14
N PRO A 46 -5.75 3.33 -22.24
CA PRO A 46 -6.88 2.41 -22.23
C PRO A 46 -6.55 1.16 -21.39
N PHE A 47 -7.57 0.50 -20.90
CA PHE A 47 -7.43 -0.82 -20.29
C PHE A 47 -6.95 -1.85 -21.34
N GLU A 48 -7.55 -1.79 -22.54
CA GLU A 48 -7.17 -2.60 -23.69
C GLU A 48 -7.28 -1.77 -24.98
N HIS A 49 -6.47 -2.10 -25.98
CA HIS A 49 -6.60 -1.50 -27.31
C HIS A 49 -7.78 -2.05 -28.07
N LYS A 50 -8.46 -1.18 -28.83
CA LYS A 50 -9.61 -1.55 -29.66
C LYS A 50 -9.27 -2.63 -30.69
N ASP A 51 -8.06 -2.58 -31.22
CA ASP A 51 -7.57 -3.48 -32.27
C ASP A 51 -6.82 -4.70 -31.68
N ALA A 52 -6.97 -4.99 -30.38
CA ALA A 52 -6.37 -6.17 -29.77
C ALA A 52 -7.02 -7.44 -30.35
N GLU A 53 -6.20 -8.41 -30.74
CA GLU A 53 -6.67 -9.67 -31.31
C GLU A 53 -7.37 -10.60 -30.30
N ARG A 54 -7.15 -10.37 -29.00
CA ARG A 54 -7.77 -11.13 -27.91
C ARG A 54 -9.28 -10.87 -27.85
N LYS A 55 -10.04 -11.87 -27.40
CA LYS A 55 -11.51 -11.78 -27.29
C LYS A 55 -12.00 -11.34 -25.92
N ASP A 56 -11.16 -11.47 -24.90
CA ASP A 56 -11.44 -11.17 -23.49
C ASP A 56 -10.85 -9.80 -23.09
N HIS A 57 -11.34 -8.75 -23.77
CA HIS A 57 -10.76 -7.41 -23.69
C HIS A 57 -10.82 -6.78 -22.29
N ASP A 58 -11.75 -7.20 -21.45
CA ASP A 58 -11.92 -6.76 -20.07
C ASP A 58 -11.22 -7.67 -19.03
N ASN A 59 -10.49 -8.69 -19.48
CA ASN A 59 -9.59 -9.47 -18.64
C ASN A 59 -8.30 -8.69 -18.38
N PHE A 60 -7.99 -8.45 -17.10
CA PHE A 60 -6.78 -7.72 -16.72
C PHE A 60 -5.51 -8.43 -17.19
N VAL A 61 -5.45 -9.78 -17.07
CA VAL A 61 -4.25 -10.52 -17.47
C VAL A 61 -4.08 -10.53 -19.00
N GLY A 62 -2.91 -10.09 -19.43
CA GLY A 62 -2.56 -9.92 -20.84
C GLY A 62 -3.11 -8.63 -21.46
N SER A 63 -3.83 -7.78 -20.71
CA SER A 63 -4.32 -6.49 -21.18
C SER A 63 -3.19 -5.49 -21.48
N TYR A 64 -3.50 -4.44 -22.21
CA TYR A 64 -2.58 -3.33 -22.42
C TYR A 64 -2.22 -2.63 -21.10
N LEU A 65 -3.19 -2.50 -20.19
CA LEU A 65 -2.97 -1.94 -18.85
C LEU A 65 -1.95 -2.75 -18.07
N GLN A 66 -2.08 -4.09 -18.00
CA GLN A 66 -1.11 -4.94 -17.31
C GLN A 66 0.28 -4.80 -17.92
N LYS A 67 0.40 -4.92 -19.25
CA LYS A 67 1.68 -4.77 -19.94
C LYS A 67 2.35 -3.43 -19.64
N HIS A 68 1.57 -2.36 -19.52
CA HIS A 68 2.09 -1.04 -19.18
C HIS A 68 2.63 -0.99 -17.75
N VAL A 69 1.96 -1.61 -16.78
CA VAL A 69 2.43 -1.74 -15.40
C VAL A 69 3.69 -2.61 -15.33
N ASP A 70 3.75 -3.72 -16.06
CA ASP A 70 4.92 -4.61 -16.10
C ASP A 70 6.15 -3.92 -16.73
N ILE A 71 5.96 -3.15 -17.80
CA ILE A 71 7.03 -2.37 -18.41
C ILE A 71 7.59 -1.36 -17.40
N TRP A 72 6.74 -0.62 -16.73
CA TRP A 72 7.17 0.31 -15.70
C TRP A 72 7.94 -0.39 -14.58
N LEU A 73 7.43 -1.51 -14.09
CA LEU A 73 8.04 -2.28 -13.00
C LEU A 73 9.47 -2.72 -13.35
N HIS A 74 9.71 -3.16 -14.60
CA HIS A 74 10.99 -3.75 -15.00
C HIS A 74 11.97 -2.78 -15.66
N GLN A 75 11.54 -1.61 -16.12
CA GLN A 75 12.38 -0.71 -16.94
C GLN A 75 12.85 0.57 -16.22
N GLY A 76 12.47 0.82 -15.00
CA GLY A 76 12.82 2.10 -14.36
C GLY A 76 13.13 2.02 -12.87
N HIS A 77 12.87 0.88 -12.24
CA HIS A 77 12.84 0.78 -10.79
C HIS A 77 13.56 -0.48 -10.28
N PRO A 78 14.91 -0.50 -10.26
CA PRO A 78 15.68 -1.72 -10.01
C PRO A 78 15.46 -2.32 -8.62
N ASN A 79 15.25 -1.50 -7.58
CA ASN A 79 15.00 -2.03 -6.24
C ASN A 79 13.55 -2.53 -6.09
N ILE A 80 12.57 -1.83 -6.71
CA ILE A 80 11.19 -2.31 -6.80
C ILE A 80 11.15 -3.64 -7.55
N SER A 81 11.79 -3.71 -8.72
CA SER A 81 11.83 -4.92 -9.56
C SER A 81 12.46 -6.12 -8.88
N LYS A 82 13.45 -5.91 -8.00
CA LYS A 82 14.08 -6.97 -7.20
C LYS A 82 13.24 -7.42 -6.02
N ALA A 83 12.46 -6.50 -5.44
CA ALA A 83 11.69 -6.75 -4.23
C ALA A 83 10.25 -7.20 -4.50
N VAL A 84 9.78 -7.07 -5.75
CA VAL A 84 8.41 -7.47 -6.09
C VAL A 84 8.23 -8.97 -5.99
N VAL A 85 7.11 -9.37 -5.38
CA VAL A 85 6.73 -10.76 -5.16
C VAL A 85 5.49 -11.07 -5.99
N GLU A 86 5.54 -12.15 -6.76
CA GLU A 86 4.38 -12.64 -7.50
C GLU A 86 3.29 -13.10 -6.53
N ARG A 87 2.05 -12.64 -6.75
CA ARG A 87 0.89 -12.97 -5.92
C ARG A 87 -0.37 -13.17 -6.76
N PRO A 88 -1.31 -14.00 -6.26
CA PRO A 88 -2.59 -14.19 -6.93
C PRO A 88 -3.41 -12.90 -6.92
N ILE A 89 -4.10 -12.64 -8.03
CA ILE A 89 -5.12 -11.60 -8.16
C ILE A 89 -6.47 -12.26 -8.44
N ASN A 90 -7.46 -12.03 -7.57
CA ASN A 90 -8.80 -12.54 -7.78
C ASN A 90 -9.55 -11.65 -8.80
N LEU A 91 -9.77 -12.17 -10.00
CA LEU A 91 -10.45 -11.48 -11.10
C LEU A 91 -11.96 -11.77 -11.13
N LEU A 92 -12.57 -11.94 -9.95
CA LEU A 92 -14.03 -12.00 -9.83
C LEU A 92 -14.64 -10.73 -10.42
N SER A 93 -15.53 -10.91 -11.41
CA SER A 93 -16.24 -9.79 -12.01
C SER A 93 -17.27 -9.18 -11.07
N MET A 94 -17.77 -8.00 -11.40
CA MET A 94 -18.86 -7.39 -10.63
C MET A 94 -20.13 -8.24 -10.59
N CYS A 95 -20.40 -9.00 -11.66
CA CYS A 95 -21.55 -9.91 -11.77
C CYS A 95 -21.34 -11.27 -11.09
N GLY A 96 -20.18 -11.50 -10.46
CA GLY A 96 -19.89 -12.78 -9.79
C GLY A 96 -19.32 -13.87 -10.71
N GLU A 97 -18.96 -13.55 -11.95
CA GLU A 97 -18.33 -14.48 -12.89
C GLU A 97 -16.87 -14.73 -12.50
N THR A 98 -16.46 -16.00 -12.52
CA THR A 98 -15.10 -16.44 -12.14
C THR A 98 -14.23 -16.84 -13.33
N ILE A 99 -14.66 -16.51 -14.55
CA ILE A 99 -14.06 -16.98 -15.80
C ILE A 99 -12.57 -16.63 -15.95
N TYR A 100 -12.13 -15.54 -15.35
CA TYR A 100 -10.72 -15.08 -15.39
C TYR A 100 -9.89 -15.64 -14.23
N GLY A 101 -10.52 -16.33 -13.28
CA GLY A 101 -9.87 -17.07 -12.22
C GLY A 101 -9.06 -16.21 -11.25
N THR A 102 -7.98 -16.81 -10.75
CA THR A 102 -7.08 -16.19 -9.78
C THR A 102 -5.62 -16.40 -10.21
N PRO A 103 -5.18 -15.80 -11.32
CA PRO A 103 -3.81 -15.92 -11.82
C PRO A 103 -2.81 -15.21 -10.90
N CYS A 104 -1.54 -15.66 -10.91
CA CYS A 104 -0.45 -14.96 -10.26
C CYS A 104 0.14 -13.90 -11.19
N VAL A 105 0.50 -12.74 -10.63
CA VAL A 105 1.09 -11.61 -11.35
C VAL A 105 2.09 -10.86 -10.47
N PHE A 106 3.05 -10.18 -11.08
CA PHE A 106 3.97 -9.25 -10.39
C PHE A 106 3.37 -7.85 -10.33
N GLY A 107 3.20 -7.21 -11.49
CA GLY A 107 2.61 -5.88 -11.63
C GLY A 107 1.10 -5.94 -11.80
N ARG A 108 0.37 -5.13 -11.02
CA ARG A 108 -1.09 -5.11 -11.05
C ARG A 108 -1.66 -3.75 -10.71
N VAL A 109 -2.96 -3.59 -10.90
CA VAL A 109 -3.78 -2.54 -10.29
C VAL A 109 -4.72 -3.19 -9.27
N LEU A 110 -5.39 -2.40 -8.42
CA LEU A 110 -6.34 -2.94 -7.44
C LEU A 110 -7.54 -3.59 -8.14
N THR A 111 -8.08 -4.64 -7.54
CA THR A 111 -9.45 -5.09 -7.81
C THR A 111 -10.46 -4.19 -7.09
N LEU A 112 -11.73 -4.26 -7.48
CA LEU A 112 -12.81 -3.54 -6.80
C LEU A 112 -12.96 -3.95 -5.32
N ASP A 113 -12.79 -5.25 -5.03
CA ASP A 113 -12.88 -5.77 -3.67
C ASP A 113 -11.71 -5.29 -2.79
N GLU A 114 -10.51 -5.22 -3.37
CA GLU A 114 -9.35 -4.65 -2.67
C GLU A 114 -9.52 -3.15 -2.45
N TYR A 115 -10.01 -2.42 -3.44
CA TYR A 115 -10.34 -1.01 -3.29
C TYR A 115 -11.32 -0.79 -2.14
N ARG A 116 -12.41 -1.55 -2.06
CA ARG A 116 -13.40 -1.49 -0.97
C ARG A 116 -12.77 -1.83 0.39
N ARG A 117 -11.98 -2.90 0.44
CA ARG A 117 -11.30 -3.37 1.66
C ARG A 117 -10.37 -2.33 2.24
N TYR A 118 -9.56 -1.70 1.38
CA TYR A 118 -8.49 -0.78 1.79
C TYR A 118 -8.85 0.68 1.65
N ARG A 119 -10.10 1.03 1.31
CA ARG A 119 -10.57 2.38 1.00
C ARG A 119 -10.10 3.45 1.99
N LYS A 120 -10.09 3.14 3.28
CA LYS A 120 -9.69 4.08 4.35
C LYS A 120 -8.19 4.43 4.35
N TYR A 121 -7.36 3.61 3.71
CA TYR A 121 -5.91 3.81 3.61
C TYR A 121 -5.49 4.42 2.27
N ILE A 122 -6.39 4.41 1.27
CA ILE A 122 -6.10 4.85 -0.09
C ILE A 122 -6.32 6.36 -0.18
N PRO A 123 -5.28 7.18 -0.40
CA PRO A 123 -5.45 8.60 -0.66
C PRO A 123 -6.21 8.81 -1.97
N LEU A 124 -6.92 9.93 -2.08
CA LEU A 124 -7.50 10.36 -3.35
C LEU A 124 -6.37 10.56 -4.37
N ALA A 125 -6.63 10.17 -5.60
CA ALA A 125 -5.68 10.33 -6.70
C ALA A 125 -5.91 11.65 -7.43
N SER A 126 -4.87 12.13 -8.11
CA SER A 126 -4.93 13.36 -8.92
C SER A 126 -5.79 13.19 -10.19
N ASP A 127 -6.02 11.94 -10.63
CA ASP A 127 -6.81 11.62 -11.81
C ASP A 127 -7.54 10.27 -11.68
N TRP A 128 -8.39 9.94 -12.64
CA TRP A 128 -9.13 8.69 -12.70
C TRP A 128 -8.20 7.51 -13.01
N TYR A 129 -8.44 6.35 -12.40
CA TYR A 129 -7.59 5.19 -12.61
C TYR A 129 -8.37 3.88 -12.67
N TRP A 130 -7.89 2.98 -13.54
CA TRP A 130 -8.45 1.67 -13.75
C TRP A 130 -8.31 0.75 -12.54
N LEU A 131 -9.34 -0.08 -12.35
CA LEU A 131 -9.30 -1.28 -11.51
C LEU A 131 -9.20 -2.52 -12.40
N ALA A 132 -8.71 -3.64 -11.85
CA ALA A 132 -8.58 -4.92 -12.59
C ALA A 132 -9.91 -5.63 -12.79
N THR A 133 -10.99 -5.18 -12.15
CA THR A 133 -12.28 -5.86 -12.14
C THR A 133 -13.08 -5.52 -13.40
N SER A 134 -13.46 -6.54 -14.15
CA SER A 134 -14.41 -6.43 -15.26
C SER A 134 -15.83 -6.20 -14.76
N TYR A 135 -16.65 -5.55 -15.57
CA TYR A 135 -18.08 -5.37 -15.28
C TYR A 135 -18.85 -6.68 -15.41
N SER A 136 -18.86 -7.25 -16.61
CA SER A 136 -19.59 -8.47 -16.92
C SER A 136 -18.91 -9.18 -18.10
N PRO A 137 -17.97 -10.09 -17.83
CA PRO A 137 -17.31 -10.82 -18.89
C PRO A 137 -18.26 -11.83 -19.51
N TYR A 138 -17.99 -12.19 -20.72
CA TYR A 138 -18.44 -13.33 -21.51
C TYR A 138 -19.96 -13.65 -21.53
N SER A 139 -20.64 -13.85 -20.41
CA SER A 139 -22.03 -14.36 -20.39
C SER A 139 -23.09 -13.33 -20.74
N SER A 140 -22.82 -12.04 -20.58
CA SER A 140 -23.78 -10.94 -20.78
C SER A 140 -23.55 -10.14 -22.08
N GLY A 141 -22.52 -10.44 -22.86
CA GLY A 141 -22.23 -9.73 -24.13
C GLY A 141 -21.50 -8.39 -23.95
N ASP A 142 -21.42 -7.84 -22.76
CA ASP A 142 -20.72 -6.56 -22.46
C ASP A 142 -19.25 -6.78 -22.09
N ARG A 143 -18.49 -7.31 -23.02
CA ARG A 143 -17.07 -7.65 -22.85
C ARG A 143 -16.13 -6.44 -22.80
N GLY A 144 -16.66 -5.28 -22.93
CA GLY A 144 -15.88 -4.07 -23.14
C GLY A 144 -15.85 -3.09 -21.98
N PHE A 145 -16.21 -3.48 -20.74
CA PHE A 145 -16.26 -2.58 -19.60
C PHE A 145 -15.41 -3.08 -18.43
N ALA A 146 -14.62 -2.18 -17.85
CA ALA A 146 -13.90 -2.38 -16.59
C ALA A 146 -14.21 -1.24 -15.61
N TYR A 147 -13.97 -1.47 -14.33
CA TYR A 147 -14.18 -0.47 -13.30
C TYR A 147 -13.01 0.50 -13.22
N TYR A 148 -13.31 1.72 -12.81
CA TYR A 148 -12.34 2.75 -12.50
C TYR A 148 -12.77 3.55 -11.26
N VAL A 149 -11.83 4.27 -10.66
CA VAL A 149 -12.05 5.16 -9.53
C VAL A 149 -11.85 6.61 -9.99
N SER A 150 -12.78 7.47 -9.66
CA SER A 150 -12.73 8.92 -9.92
C SER A 150 -11.88 9.67 -8.88
N THR A 151 -11.56 10.91 -9.12
CA THR A 151 -10.77 11.78 -8.22
C THR A 151 -11.43 12.00 -6.84
N ASP A 152 -12.76 11.89 -6.75
CA ASP A 152 -13.51 11.94 -5.49
C ASP A 152 -13.58 10.60 -4.75
N GLY A 153 -13.01 9.54 -5.36
CA GLY A 153 -13.05 8.18 -4.85
C GLY A 153 -14.33 7.42 -5.15
N SER A 154 -15.23 7.95 -5.97
CA SER A 154 -16.39 7.19 -6.48
C SER A 154 -15.94 6.14 -7.51
N VAL A 155 -16.69 5.04 -7.60
CA VAL A 155 -16.40 3.93 -8.51
C VAL A 155 -17.42 3.93 -9.63
N ASN A 156 -16.95 3.84 -10.87
CA ASN A 156 -17.75 3.77 -12.07
C ASN A 156 -17.17 2.73 -13.04
N SER A 157 -17.88 2.41 -14.10
CA SER A 157 -17.39 1.56 -15.19
C SER A 157 -17.23 2.37 -16.49
N SER A 158 -16.28 1.97 -17.31
CA SER A 158 -16.00 2.58 -18.60
C SER A 158 -15.65 1.54 -19.64
N PRO A 159 -15.93 1.79 -20.94
CA PRO A 159 -15.43 0.95 -22.00
C PRO A 159 -13.91 0.79 -21.88
N VAL A 160 -13.42 -0.45 -22.01
CA VAL A 160 -11.99 -0.77 -21.87
C VAL A 160 -11.09 -0.04 -22.87
N TYR A 161 -11.64 0.42 -23.97
CA TYR A 161 -10.92 1.21 -24.99
C TYR A 161 -10.84 2.71 -24.69
N CYS A 162 -11.44 3.12 -23.56
CA CYS A 162 -11.44 4.52 -23.15
C CYS A 162 -10.04 4.93 -22.69
N GLY A 163 -9.46 5.95 -23.33
CA GLY A 163 -8.13 6.44 -23.03
C GLY A 163 -8.12 7.63 -22.05
N TYR A 164 -9.10 7.72 -21.13
CA TYR A 164 -9.19 8.83 -20.17
C TYR A 164 -8.80 8.47 -18.75
N ASN A 165 -8.47 7.21 -18.48
CA ASN A 165 -8.05 6.77 -17.17
C ASN A 165 -6.54 6.49 -17.14
N CYS A 166 -5.97 6.51 -15.96
CA CYS A 166 -4.56 6.25 -15.70
C CYS A 166 -4.34 4.83 -15.13
N ALA A 167 -3.08 4.38 -15.10
CA ALA A 167 -2.66 3.27 -14.26
C ALA A 167 -2.32 3.79 -12.85
N ARG A 168 -2.69 3.00 -11.83
CA ARG A 168 -2.26 3.16 -10.44
C ARG A 168 -1.74 1.83 -9.93
N PRO A 169 -0.45 1.55 -10.06
CA PRO A 169 0.13 0.26 -9.73
C PRO A 169 -0.03 -0.12 -8.26
N ALA A 170 -0.36 -1.38 -8.04
CA ALA A 170 -0.35 -2.06 -6.76
C ALA A 170 0.63 -3.24 -6.83
N LEU A 171 1.41 -3.47 -5.78
CA LEU A 171 2.45 -4.48 -5.74
C LEU A 171 2.46 -5.21 -4.40
N TYR A 172 2.97 -6.43 -4.41
CA TYR A 172 3.49 -7.06 -3.21
C TYR A 172 5.01 -6.93 -3.21
N LEU A 173 5.57 -6.33 -2.18
CA LEU A 173 7.02 -6.16 -2.01
C LEU A 173 7.49 -6.95 -0.80
N GLU A 174 8.69 -7.54 -0.86
CA GLU A 174 9.31 -8.18 0.30
C GLU A 174 9.32 -7.22 1.50
N SER A 175 8.83 -7.67 2.65
CA SER A 175 8.69 -6.82 3.84
C SER A 175 10.03 -6.45 4.50
N SER A 176 11.11 -7.15 4.17
CA SER A 176 12.46 -6.92 4.68
C SER A 176 13.25 -5.82 3.96
N ILE A 177 12.71 -5.28 2.84
CA ILE A 177 13.41 -4.21 2.11
C ILE A 177 13.47 -2.91 2.90
N LEU A 178 14.55 -2.16 2.70
CA LEU A 178 14.69 -0.82 3.26
C LEU A 178 13.97 0.22 2.41
N VAL A 179 13.17 1.04 3.05
CA VAL A 179 12.41 2.12 2.44
C VAL A 179 12.63 3.43 3.18
N SER A 180 12.41 4.56 2.52
CA SER A 180 12.51 5.89 3.12
C SER A 180 11.13 6.40 3.52
N VAL A 181 11.00 6.81 4.79
CA VAL A 181 9.76 7.38 5.34
C VAL A 181 10.00 8.84 5.70
N GLU A 182 9.07 9.71 5.28
CA GLU A 182 9.04 11.12 5.67
C GLU A 182 8.48 11.22 7.10
N VAL A 183 9.28 11.71 8.04
CA VAL A 183 8.85 11.96 9.43
C VAL A 183 8.56 13.45 9.57
N GLU A 184 7.35 13.80 9.96
CA GLU A 184 6.98 15.19 10.25
C GLU A 184 7.70 15.69 11.49
N THR A 185 8.07 16.97 11.52
CA THR A 185 8.75 17.61 12.66
C THR A 185 7.91 17.57 13.94
N ASP A 186 6.60 17.68 13.81
CA ASP A 186 5.66 17.61 14.93
C ASP A 186 5.67 16.25 15.66
N ASP A 187 5.93 15.16 14.95
CA ASP A 187 6.04 13.84 15.57
C ASP A 187 7.36 13.69 16.33
N ILE A 188 8.42 14.36 15.88
CA ILE A 188 9.71 14.39 16.56
C ILE A 188 9.60 15.17 17.88
N GLU A 189 8.95 16.33 17.87
CA GLU A 189 8.71 17.13 19.09
C GLU A 189 7.88 16.34 20.11
N LYS A 190 6.80 15.71 19.69
CA LYS A 190 5.98 14.83 20.55
C LYS A 190 6.76 13.63 21.11
N MET A 191 7.68 13.05 20.34
CA MET A 191 8.55 11.97 20.81
C MET A 191 9.58 12.51 21.81
N GLN A 192 10.17 13.67 21.58
CA GLN A 192 11.10 14.33 22.50
C GLN A 192 10.43 14.67 23.83
N ASP A 193 9.21 15.19 23.80
CA ASP A 193 8.43 15.48 24.99
C ASP A 193 8.13 14.21 25.79
N LYS A 194 7.75 13.09 25.13
CA LYS A 194 7.55 11.80 25.79
C LYS A 194 8.83 11.25 26.41
N VAL A 195 9.96 11.33 25.73
CA VAL A 195 11.27 10.90 26.26
C VAL A 195 11.64 11.75 27.48
N THR A 196 11.44 13.06 27.42
CA THR A 196 11.71 13.98 28.52
C THR A 196 10.81 13.68 29.73
N ALA A 197 9.54 13.38 29.51
CA ALA A 197 8.61 13.01 30.60
C ALA A 197 9.03 11.69 31.28
N LEU A 198 9.35 10.65 30.48
CA LEU A 198 9.84 9.36 30.99
C LEU A 198 11.16 9.51 31.79
N GLN A 199 12.07 10.34 31.31
CA GLN A 199 13.32 10.66 32.04
C GLN A 199 13.04 11.31 33.40
N ARG A 200 12.09 12.25 33.46
CA ARG A 200 11.68 12.90 34.73
C ARG A 200 11.04 11.92 35.70
N GLU A 201 10.16 11.03 35.22
CA GLU A 201 9.54 9.99 36.04
C GLU A 201 10.58 9.04 36.63
N THR A 202 11.53 8.56 35.79
CA THR A 202 12.62 7.68 36.23
C THR A 202 13.51 8.36 37.28
N LEU A 203 13.85 9.63 37.06
CA LEU A 203 14.67 10.40 38.00
C LEU A 203 13.97 10.60 39.37
N THR A 204 12.65 10.82 39.34
CA THR A 204 11.83 10.95 40.55
C THR A 204 11.73 9.61 41.28
N ALA A 205 11.55 8.50 40.55
CA ALA A 205 11.53 7.16 41.14
C ALA A 205 12.89 6.81 41.83
N CYS A 206 14.02 7.14 41.18
CA CYS A 206 15.36 6.92 41.75
C CYS A 206 15.56 7.76 43.04
N LYS A 207 15.17 9.06 43.05
CA LYS A 207 15.26 9.91 44.25
C LYS A 207 14.39 9.39 45.38
N ASN A 208 13.19 8.91 45.09
CA ASN A 208 12.31 8.31 46.10
C ASN A 208 12.90 7.03 46.69
N ALA A 209 13.53 6.19 45.87
CA ALA A 209 14.20 4.98 46.33
C ALA A 209 15.40 5.29 47.24
N GLU A 210 16.19 6.31 46.92
CA GLU A 210 17.29 6.80 47.76
C GLU A 210 16.79 7.37 49.10
N LEU A 211 15.68 8.12 49.07
CA LEU A 211 15.05 8.68 50.29
C LEU A 211 14.49 7.55 51.17
N ILE A 212 13.87 6.55 50.59
CA ILE A 212 13.37 5.38 51.32
C ILE A 212 14.54 4.60 51.95
N ALA A 213 15.60 4.35 51.18
CA ALA A 213 16.80 3.69 51.71
C ALA A 213 17.46 4.48 52.87
N GLU A 214 17.47 5.81 52.81
CA GLU A 214 17.98 6.66 53.85
C GLU A 214 17.07 6.66 55.11
N LEU A 215 15.74 6.63 54.94
CA LEU A 215 14.79 6.48 56.04
C LEU A 215 14.94 5.14 56.76
N PHE A 216 15.13 4.04 56.03
CA PHE A 216 15.38 2.74 56.65
C PHE A 216 16.69 2.70 57.44
N ARG A 217 17.75 3.39 57.00
CA ARG A 217 19.01 3.52 57.76
C ARG A 217 18.84 4.30 59.09
N ARG A 218 17.83 5.18 59.20
CA ARG A 218 17.56 6.00 60.37
C ARG A 218 16.62 5.39 61.39
N ILE A 219 15.96 4.26 61.06
CA ILE A 219 15.08 3.56 62.01
C ILE A 219 15.93 2.67 62.91
N PRO A 220 16.00 2.95 64.24
CA PRO A 220 16.74 2.10 65.15
C PRO A 220 16.04 0.75 65.30
N GLY A 221 16.71 -0.35 64.90
CA GLY A 221 16.22 -1.72 65.14
C GLY A 221 15.92 -2.57 63.92
N VAL A 222 16.15 -2.08 62.69
CA VAL A 222 16.13 -2.95 61.50
C VAL A 222 17.58 -3.30 61.13
N GLN A 223 18.09 -4.39 61.70
CA GLN A 223 19.30 -5.05 61.24
C GLN A 223 18.87 -6.11 60.22
N GLU A 224 19.56 -6.13 59.06
CA GLU A 224 19.43 -7.18 58.07
C GLU A 224 19.86 -8.52 58.69
N ASP A 225 18.98 -9.52 58.71
CA ASP A 225 19.32 -10.92 58.83
C ASP A 225 19.67 -11.50 57.46
#